data_9bbf028a7a9eb2e6f7e857f95dd3c9c4
#
_entry.id   9bbf028a7a9eb2e6f7e857f95dd3c9c4
#
_cell.length_a   1.000
_cell.length_b   1.000
_cell.length_c   1.000
_cell.angle_alpha   90.00
_cell.angle_beta   90.00
_cell.angle_gamma   90.00
#
_symmetry.space_group_name_H-M   'P 1'
#
loop_
_entity.id
_entity.type
_entity.pdbx_description
1 polymer ?
#
loop_
_entity_poly.entity_id
_entity_poly.type
_entity_poly.pdbx_seq_one_letter_code
_entity_poly.pdbx_strand_id
1 'polypeptide(L)'
;MGARKALSYEELRQKKLEENKRKLDELNLSHLSSVLRESTSPKTPPAKQTKRKVPQEGGLVVLRRSDRLANLPQQPRYREVASDIAERPRRSFKSRHLADRVYASDEARLYAQTKAEEVESQLDPKFPTFVKPMLQSHVTGGFWLGLPRHFCTKHLPRKDTMMTLVDENGDEFKSLYLAPKNGLSGGWRGFSIYHELVDGDALVFQLVKPTTFKVYIIRASGYNQI
;
A
#
# COMPACT_ATOMS: atom_id res chain seq x y z
N MET A 1 5.72 27.40 52.36
CA MET A 1 6.05 26.99 51.01
C MET A 1 4.93 26.08 50.49
N GLY A 2 4.02 26.62 49.66
CA GLY A 2 2.87 25.86 49.13
C GLY A 2 3.30 24.97 47.96
N ALA A 3 3.16 23.67 48.12
CA ALA A 3 3.35 22.69 47.04
C ALA A 3 2.30 22.92 45.97
N ARG A 4 2.72 23.32 44.76
CA ARG A 4 1.85 23.36 43.58
C ARG A 4 1.46 21.93 43.23
N LYS A 5 0.19 21.59 43.47
CA LYS A 5 -0.41 20.32 43.09
C LYS A 5 -0.29 20.17 41.56
N ALA A 6 0.44 19.18 41.09
CA ALA A 6 0.53 18.89 39.66
C ALA A 6 -0.86 18.48 39.17
N LEU A 7 -1.38 19.19 38.15
CA LEU A 7 -2.66 18.87 37.52
C LEU A 7 -2.60 17.47 36.88
N SER A 8 -3.67 16.71 37.05
CA SER A 8 -3.82 15.41 36.39
C SER A 8 -3.75 15.57 34.86
N TYR A 9 -3.28 14.55 34.16
CA TYR A 9 -3.24 14.52 32.69
C TYR A 9 -4.61 14.86 32.08
N GLU A 10 -5.69 14.39 32.67
CA GLU A 10 -7.06 14.64 32.21
C GLU A 10 -7.49 16.10 32.38
N GLU A 11 -7.09 16.73 33.47
CA GLU A 11 -7.35 18.17 33.73
C GLU A 11 -6.56 19.03 32.71
N LEU A 12 -5.33 18.66 32.39
CA LEU A 12 -4.52 19.34 31.36
C LEU A 12 -5.13 19.19 29.97
N ARG A 13 -5.66 18.01 29.68
CA ARG A 13 -6.35 17.71 28.41
C ARG A 13 -7.63 18.54 28.28
N GLN A 14 -8.47 18.56 29.30
CA GLN A 14 -9.70 19.35 29.32
C GLN A 14 -9.40 20.84 29.13
N LYS A 15 -8.43 21.38 29.87
CA LYS A 15 -8.00 22.77 29.72
C LYS A 15 -7.57 23.11 28.29
N LYS A 16 -6.82 22.22 27.64
CA LYS A 16 -6.45 22.41 26.24
C LYS A 16 -7.65 22.36 25.28
N LEU A 17 -8.61 21.48 25.53
CA LEU A 17 -9.83 21.41 24.73
C LEU A 17 -10.66 22.68 24.81
N GLU A 18 -10.81 23.24 26.04
CA GLU A 18 -11.51 24.49 26.26
C GLU A 18 -10.79 25.68 25.63
N GLU A 19 -9.46 25.73 25.74
CA GLU A 19 -8.65 26.76 25.10
C GLU A 19 -8.77 26.71 23.55
N ASN A 20 -8.72 25.52 22.97
CA ASN A 20 -8.91 25.34 21.54
C ASN A 20 -10.32 25.73 21.09
N LYS A 21 -11.35 25.34 21.85
CA LYS A 21 -12.74 25.74 21.56
C LYS A 21 -12.88 27.25 21.58
N ARG A 22 -12.35 27.92 22.60
CA ARG A 22 -12.37 29.39 22.68
C ARG A 22 -11.68 30.05 21.49
N LYS A 23 -10.52 29.52 21.07
CA LYS A 23 -9.80 30.03 19.88
C LYS A 23 -10.60 29.82 18.58
N LEU A 24 -11.31 28.69 18.43
CA LEU A 24 -12.18 28.44 17.29
C LEU A 24 -13.36 29.42 17.25
N ASP A 25 -13.96 29.72 18.40
CA ASP A 25 -15.06 30.66 18.51
C ASP A 25 -14.59 32.11 18.27
N GLU A 26 -13.41 32.48 18.78
CA GLU A 26 -12.79 33.79 18.57
C GLU A 26 -12.46 34.04 17.08
N LEU A 27 -12.03 33.02 16.36
CA LEU A 27 -11.72 33.06 14.93
C LEU A 27 -12.99 32.93 14.04
N ASN A 28 -14.17 32.77 14.61
CA ASN A 28 -15.45 32.59 13.88
C ASN A 28 -15.42 31.46 12.82
N LEU A 29 -14.56 30.46 12.98
CA LEU A 29 -14.38 29.40 11.99
C LEU A 29 -15.62 28.54 11.82
N SER A 30 -16.43 28.38 12.86
CA SER A 30 -17.71 27.66 12.78
C SER A 30 -18.70 28.37 11.87
N HIS A 31 -18.80 29.68 11.94
CA HIS A 31 -19.66 30.49 11.08
C HIS A 31 -19.17 30.50 9.63
N LEU A 32 -17.86 30.65 9.41
CA LEU A 32 -17.28 30.63 8.07
C LEU A 32 -17.47 29.26 7.38
N SER A 33 -17.41 28.17 8.13
CA SER A 33 -17.64 26.82 7.59
C SER A 33 -19.11 26.58 7.18
N SER A 34 -20.08 27.15 7.91
CA SER A 34 -21.50 27.08 7.54
C SER A 34 -21.81 27.91 6.30
N VAL A 35 -21.27 29.12 6.21
CA VAL A 35 -21.43 29.99 5.04
C VAL A 35 -20.84 29.37 3.78
N LEU A 36 -19.65 28.73 3.89
CA LEU A 36 -19.06 28.00 2.77
C LEU A 36 -19.88 26.79 2.33
N ARG A 37 -20.49 26.06 3.26
CA ARG A 37 -21.39 24.94 2.94
C ARG A 37 -22.66 25.41 2.21
N GLU A 38 -23.22 26.54 2.61
CA GLU A 38 -24.39 27.11 1.95
C GLU A 38 -24.08 27.66 0.56
N SER A 39 -22.88 28.22 0.36
CA SER A 39 -22.47 28.78 -0.94
C SER A 39 -22.02 27.72 -1.97
N THR A 40 -21.61 26.53 -1.55
CA THR A 40 -21.07 25.46 -2.42
C THR A 40 -22.04 24.30 -2.67
N SER A 41 -23.23 24.27 -2.05
CA SER A 41 -24.23 23.25 -2.30
C SER A 41 -24.97 23.55 -3.62
N PRO A 42 -24.73 22.80 -4.72
CA PRO A 42 -25.66 22.80 -5.83
C PRO A 42 -26.99 22.22 -5.32
N LYS A 43 -28.10 22.94 -5.50
CA LYS A 43 -29.45 22.46 -5.20
C LYS A 43 -29.75 21.25 -6.07
N THR A 44 -29.36 20.08 -5.70
CA THR A 44 -29.88 18.84 -6.25
C THR A 44 -31.24 18.58 -5.62
N PRO A 45 -32.29 18.35 -6.41
CA PRO A 45 -33.61 17.99 -5.87
C PRO A 45 -33.51 16.67 -5.13
N PRO A 46 -34.29 16.46 -4.06
CA PRO A 46 -34.19 15.25 -3.24
C PRO A 46 -34.52 14.02 -4.11
N ALA A 47 -33.54 13.15 -4.28
CA ALA A 47 -33.74 11.86 -4.91
C ALA A 47 -34.73 11.06 -4.05
N LYS A 48 -35.91 10.78 -4.57
CA LYS A 48 -36.88 9.86 -3.97
C LYS A 48 -36.17 8.50 -3.77
N GLN A 49 -35.97 8.11 -2.52
CA GLN A 49 -35.53 6.77 -2.18
C GLN A 49 -36.62 5.78 -2.60
N THR A 50 -36.49 5.20 -3.77
CA THR A 50 -37.22 4.01 -4.15
C THR A 50 -36.66 2.82 -3.39
N LYS A 51 -37.42 2.34 -2.41
CA LYS A 51 -37.16 1.07 -1.71
C LYS A 51 -37.01 -0.01 -2.78
N ARG A 52 -35.80 -0.59 -2.88
CA ARG A 52 -35.54 -1.79 -3.70
C ARG A 52 -36.40 -2.92 -3.17
N LYS A 53 -37.48 -3.27 -3.89
CA LYS A 53 -38.15 -4.56 -3.69
C LYS A 53 -37.26 -5.66 -4.20
N VAL A 54 -36.99 -6.60 -3.33
CA VAL A 54 -36.36 -7.89 -3.68
C VAL A 54 -37.28 -8.59 -4.68
N PRO A 55 -36.80 -9.03 -5.85
CA PRO A 55 -37.64 -9.79 -6.78
C PRO A 55 -37.87 -11.18 -6.21
N GLN A 56 -39.15 -11.57 -6.01
CA GLN A 56 -39.54 -12.96 -5.92
C GLN A 56 -39.36 -13.62 -7.29
N GLU A 57 -38.97 -14.89 -7.25
CA GLU A 57 -38.77 -15.74 -8.42
C GLU A 57 -39.98 -15.76 -9.36
N GLY A 58 -39.71 -15.77 -10.67
CA GLY A 58 -40.64 -16.22 -11.70
C GLY A 58 -41.48 -15.15 -12.41
N GLY A 59 -40.82 -14.21 -13.11
CA GLY A 59 -41.49 -13.38 -14.05
C GLY A 59 -40.56 -12.83 -15.12
N LEU A 60 -40.77 -13.17 -16.38
CA LEU A 60 -40.09 -12.58 -17.54
C LEU A 60 -40.20 -11.05 -17.50
N VAL A 61 -39.13 -10.38 -17.10
CA VAL A 61 -39.06 -8.91 -17.15
C VAL A 61 -38.93 -8.49 -18.60
N VAL A 62 -39.99 -7.95 -19.18
CA VAL A 62 -39.95 -7.31 -20.48
C VAL A 62 -39.12 -6.02 -20.34
N LEU A 63 -37.88 -6.07 -20.77
CA LEU A 63 -37.00 -4.90 -20.87
C LEU A 63 -37.58 -3.97 -21.95
N ARG A 64 -38.09 -2.77 -21.55
CA ARG A 64 -38.40 -1.67 -22.49
C ARG A 64 -37.10 -1.28 -23.20
N ARG A 65 -36.88 -1.80 -24.39
CA ARG A 65 -35.86 -1.30 -25.30
C ARG A 65 -36.29 0.01 -25.87
N SER A 66 -35.53 1.05 -25.76
CA SER A 66 -35.75 2.32 -26.42
C SER A 66 -35.58 2.13 -27.92
N ASP A 67 -36.48 2.74 -28.74
CA ASP A 67 -36.47 2.65 -30.20
C ASP A 67 -35.16 3.11 -30.86
N ARG A 68 -34.29 3.80 -30.12
CA ARG A 68 -32.93 4.16 -30.57
C ARG A 68 -32.01 2.98 -30.79
N LEU A 69 -32.27 1.81 -30.15
CA LEU A 69 -31.48 0.60 -30.34
C LEU A 69 -31.96 -0.27 -31.50
N ALA A 70 -33.11 -0.02 -32.06
CA ALA A 70 -33.69 -0.81 -33.16
C ALA A 70 -32.96 -0.58 -34.51
N ASN A 71 -32.35 0.60 -34.69
CA ASN A 71 -31.69 1.00 -35.94
C ASN A 71 -30.15 0.96 -35.91
N LEU A 72 -29.53 0.36 -34.88
CA LEU A 72 -28.10 0.17 -34.86
C LEU A 72 -27.71 -1.08 -35.70
N PRO A 73 -26.66 -0.99 -36.55
CA PRO A 73 -26.16 -2.17 -37.25
C PRO A 73 -25.80 -3.25 -36.26
N GLN A 74 -26.08 -4.52 -36.63
CA GLN A 74 -25.80 -5.66 -35.76
C GLN A 74 -24.35 -5.57 -35.24
N GLN A 75 -24.20 -5.47 -33.92
CA GLN A 75 -22.90 -5.49 -33.32
C GLN A 75 -22.21 -6.83 -33.66
N PRO A 76 -20.92 -6.80 -34.09
CA PRO A 76 -20.20 -8.02 -34.38
C PRO A 76 -20.19 -8.88 -33.10
N ARG A 77 -20.69 -10.10 -33.22
CA ARG A 77 -20.56 -11.12 -32.16
C ARG A 77 -19.10 -11.50 -32.09
N TYR A 78 -18.38 -10.89 -31.17
CA TYR A 78 -17.05 -11.42 -30.81
C TYR A 78 -17.29 -12.79 -30.19
N ARG A 79 -16.89 -13.84 -30.93
CA ARG A 79 -16.77 -15.17 -30.38
C ARG A 79 -15.68 -15.06 -29.31
N GLU A 80 -16.04 -15.11 -28.03
CA GLU A 80 -15.07 -15.30 -26.97
C GLU A 80 -14.41 -16.65 -27.27
N VAL A 81 -13.24 -16.59 -27.88
CA VAL A 81 -12.33 -17.73 -27.89
C VAL A 81 -12.01 -17.89 -26.42
N ALA A 82 -12.57 -18.94 -25.79
CA ALA A 82 -12.12 -19.37 -24.49
C ALA A 82 -10.61 -19.60 -24.64
N SER A 83 -9.85 -18.57 -24.28
CA SER A 83 -8.42 -18.73 -24.10
C SER A 83 -8.29 -19.70 -22.94
N ASP A 84 -7.79 -20.90 -23.22
CA ASP A 84 -7.23 -21.80 -22.23
C ASP A 84 -6.05 -21.10 -21.55
N ILE A 85 -6.37 -20.04 -20.80
CA ILE A 85 -5.48 -19.51 -19.80
C ILE A 85 -5.55 -20.59 -18.71
N ALA A 86 -4.60 -21.53 -18.79
CA ALA A 86 -4.35 -22.46 -17.72
C ALA A 86 -4.43 -21.66 -16.43
N GLU A 87 -5.44 -21.94 -15.61
CA GLU A 87 -5.60 -21.30 -14.31
C GLU A 87 -4.35 -21.62 -13.50
N ARG A 88 -3.37 -20.70 -13.57
CA ARG A 88 -2.28 -20.75 -12.61
C ARG A 88 -2.94 -20.65 -11.25
N PRO A 89 -2.72 -21.63 -10.34
CA PRO A 89 -3.34 -21.60 -9.04
C PRO A 89 -3.03 -20.24 -8.42
N ARG A 90 -4.09 -19.46 -8.14
CA ARG A 90 -3.94 -18.19 -7.44
C ARG A 90 -3.34 -18.51 -6.09
N ARG A 91 -2.05 -18.19 -5.90
CA ARG A 91 -1.38 -18.33 -4.61
C ARG A 91 -2.24 -17.56 -3.60
N SER A 92 -2.91 -18.27 -2.70
CA SER A 92 -3.72 -17.71 -1.64
C SER A 92 -2.78 -17.08 -0.62
N PHE A 93 -2.57 -15.77 -0.70
CA PHE A 93 -1.76 -15.07 0.28
C PHE A 93 -2.57 -14.89 1.57
N LYS A 94 -1.98 -15.30 2.69
CA LYS A 94 -2.52 -15.04 4.03
C LYS A 94 -2.73 -13.52 4.19
N SER A 95 -3.92 -13.11 4.63
CA SER A 95 -4.19 -11.72 4.98
C SER A 95 -3.45 -11.37 6.27
N ARG A 96 -2.60 -10.35 6.26
CA ARG A 96 -2.00 -9.80 7.49
C ARG A 96 -2.93 -8.75 8.06
N HIS A 97 -3.42 -8.99 9.27
CA HIS A 97 -4.23 -8.03 10.01
C HIS A 97 -3.36 -6.96 10.66
N LEU A 98 -3.90 -5.73 10.77
CA LEU A 98 -3.21 -4.62 11.42
C LEU A 98 -2.94 -4.86 12.91
N ALA A 99 -3.71 -5.76 13.55
CA ALA A 99 -3.53 -6.16 14.93
C ALA A 99 -2.27 -7.02 15.16
N ASP A 100 -1.79 -7.71 14.13
CA ASP A 100 -0.63 -8.62 14.22
C ASP A 100 0.70 -7.90 13.92
N ARG A 101 0.75 -6.58 14.15
CA ARG A 101 1.97 -5.81 13.92
C ARG A 101 3.02 -6.14 14.95
N VAL A 102 4.15 -6.66 14.49
CA VAL A 102 5.35 -6.87 15.29
C VAL A 102 6.33 -5.74 14.95
N TYR A 103 6.83 -5.07 15.99
CA TYR A 103 7.87 -4.05 15.86
C TYR A 103 9.18 -4.64 16.36
N ALA A 104 10.22 -4.56 15.54
CA ALA A 104 11.55 -4.97 15.96
C ALA A 104 12.17 -3.94 16.93
N SER A 105 13.02 -4.39 17.83
CA SER A 105 13.85 -3.51 18.65
C SER A 105 14.91 -2.80 17.78
N ASP A 106 15.47 -1.71 18.31
CA ASP A 106 16.49 -0.96 17.58
C ASP A 106 17.78 -1.79 17.41
N GLU A 107 18.12 -2.63 18.38
CA GLU A 107 19.26 -3.56 18.31
C GLU A 107 19.05 -4.61 17.22
N ALA A 108 17.85 -5.20 17.11
CA ALA A 108 17.51 -6.17 16.08
C ALA A 108 17.56 -5.55 14.68
N ARG A 109 17.11 -4.28 14.53
CA ARG A 109 17.21 -3.53 13.27
C ARG A 109 18.67 -3.28 12.89
N LEU A 110 19.46 -2.81 13.85
CA LEU A 110 20.90 -2.56 13.64
C LEU A 110 21.63 -3.85 13.26
N TYR A 111 21.34 -4.95 13.95
CA TYR A 111 21.89 -6.27 13.61
C TYR A 111 21.58 -6.66 12.16
N ALA A 112 20.30 -6.61 11.77
CA ALA A 112 19.88 -6.97 10.41
C ALA A 112 20.53 -6.07 9.36
N GLN A 113 20.63 -4.77 9.63
CA GLN A 113 21.26 -3.81 8.72
C GLN A 113 22.77 -4.09 8.58
N THR A 114 23.50 -4.28 9.69
CA THR A 114 24.93 -4.60 9.66
C THR A 114 25.20 -5.90 8.89
N LYS A 115 24.38 -6.92 9.12
CA LYS A 115 24.49 -8.18 8.36
C LYS A 115 24.16 -8.02 6.89
N ALA A 116 23.20 -7.16 6.54
CA ALA A 116 22.89 -6.86 5.15
C ALA A 116 24.04 -6.12 4.44
N GLU A 117 24.71 -5.20 5.12
CA GLU A 117 25.90 -4.51 4.63
C GLU A 117 27.09 -5.46 4.45
N GLU A 118 27.26 -6.43 5.36
CA GLU A 118 28.24 -7.52 5.20
C GLU A 118 27.95 -8.34 3.93
N VAL A 119 26.71 -8.76 3.72
CA VAL A 119 26.30 -9.49 2.51
C VAL A 119 26.53 -8.64 1.27
N GLU A 120 26.13 -7.37 1.29
CA GLU A 120 26.34 -6.44 0.17
C GLU A 120 27.82 -6.36 -0.22
N SER A 121 28.71 -6.29 0.77
CA SER A 121 30.18 -6.20 0.54
C SER A 121 30.77 -7.43 -0.13
N GLN A 122 30.12 -8.60 0.02
CA GLN A 122 30.55 -9.88 -0.56
C GLN A 122 30.00 -10.11 -1.98
N LEU A 123 29.03 -9.29 -2.42
CA LEU A 123 28.45 -9.42 -3.76
C LEU A 123 29.38 -8.89 -4.84
N ASP A 124 29.21 -9.39 -6.08
CA ASP A 124 29.98 -8.95 -7.24
C ASP A 124 29.77 -7.45 -7.50
N PRO A 125 30.81 -6.62 -7.42
CA PRO A 125 30.73 -5.17 -7.61
C PRO A 125 30.31 -4.74 -9.03
N LYS A 126 30.28 -5.67 -9.98
CA LYS A 126 29.77 -5.40 -11.35
C LYS A 126 28.29 -5.07 -11.36
N PHE A 127 27.54 -5.60 -10.39
CA PHE A 127 26.10 -5.40 -10.31
C PHE A 127 25.77 -4.35 -9.25
N PRO A 128 25.03 -3.28 -9.61
CA PRO A 128 24.64 -2.29 -8.63
C PRO A 128 23.78 -2.90 -7.51
N THR A 129 24.10 -2.55 -6.27
CA THR A 129 23.43 -3.05 -5.07
C THR A 129 22.92 -1.89 -4.20
N PHE A 130 21.98 -2.18 -3.32
CA PHE A 130 21.62 -1.33 -2.19
C PHE A 130 20.95 -2.16 -1.10
N VAL A 131 21.15 -1.73 0.14
CA VAL A 131 20.47 -2.27 1.32
C VAL A 131 19.20 -1.50 1.58
N LYS A 132 18.13 -2.21 1.93
CA LYS A 132 16.83 -1.62 2.28
C LYS A 132 16.27 -2.22 3.56
N PRO A 133 16.25 -1.48 4.68
CA PRO A 133 15.60 -1.92 5.90
C PRO A 133 14.07 -1.90 5.72
N MET A 134 13.41 -2.91 6.25
CA MET A 134 11.96 -3.05 6.20
C MET A 134 11.33 -2.30 7.36
N LEU A 135 10.34 -1.49 7.02
CA LEU A 135 9.49 -0.78 7.97
C LEU A 135 8.09 -1.38 7.92
N GLN A 136 7.32 -1.14 8.97
CA GLN A 136 5.94 -1.61 9.09
C GLN A 136 5.07 -1.26 7.87
N SER A 137 5.25 -0.07 7.29
CA SER A 137 4.53 0.36 6.09
C SER A 137 4.88 -0.44 4.83
N HIS A 138 6.07 -1.07 4.79
CA HIS A 138 6.52 -1.90 3.67
C HIS A 138 5.92 -3.30 3.70
N VAL A 139 5.67 -3.83 4.90
CA VAL A 139 5.35 -5.25 5.14
C VAL A 139 3.93 -5.48 5.65
N THR A 140 3.24 -4.42 6.12
CA THR A 140 1.85 -4.50 6.62
C THR A 140 1.07 -3.25 6.21
N GLY A 141 -0.12 -3.43 5.70
CA GLY A 141 -1.02 -2.33 5.31
C GLY A 141 -0.73 -1.79 3.92
N GLY A 142 0.09 -0.77 3.80
CA GLY A 142 0.33 -0.06 2.53
C GLY A 142 1.08 -0.86 1.47
N PHE A 143 1.96 -1.78 1.88
CA PHE A 143 2.79 -2.57 0.98
C PHE A 143 3.42 -1.76 -0.16
N TRP A 144 3.97 -0.61 0.19
CA TRP A 144 4.70 0.27 -0.70
C TRP A 144 6.18 0.25 -0.34
N LEU A 145 7.04 -0.14 -1.28
CA LEU A 145 8.49 -0.13 -1.07
C LEU A 145 9.13 1.00 -1.86
N GLY A 146 9.46 2.09 -1.17
CA GLY A 146 10.27 3.17 -1.74
C GLY A 146 11.73 2.74 -1.89
N LEU A 147 12.29 2.91 -3.08
CA LEU A 147 13.68 2.62 -3.40
C LEU A 147 14.55 3.89 -3.28
N PRO A 148 15.88 3.76 -3.06
CA PRO A 148 16.77 4.92 -3.00
C PRO A 148 16.75 5.72 -4.32
N ARG A 149 16.40 7.01 -4.26
CA ARG A 149 16.23 7.84 -5.44
C ARG A 149 17.45 7.88 -6.34
N HIS A 150 18.65 8.00 -5.74
CA HIS A 150 19.90 8.04 -6.50
C HIS A 150 20.12 6.75 -7.30
N PHE A 151 19.78 5.59 -6.71
CA PHE A 151 19.86 4.30 -7.37
C PHE A 151 18.87 4.20 -8.55
N CYS A 152 17.62 4.60 -8.32
CA CYS A 152 16.60 4.60 -9.36
C CYS A 152 16.99 5.46 -10.56
N THR A 153 17.47 6.68 -10.29
CA THR A 153 17.86 7.63 -11.35
C THR A 153 19.03 7.12 -12.19
N LYS A 154 19.97 6.40 -11.55
CA LYS A 154 21.21 5.94 -12.20
C LYS A 154 21.05 4.61 -12.92
N HIS A 155 20.23 3.68 -12.37
CA HIS A 155 20.25 2.29 -12.78
C HIS A 155 18.91 1.76 -13.29
N LEU A 156 17.78 2.40 -12.96
CA LEU A 156 16.46 1.89 -13.32
C LEU A 156 15.82 2.65 -14.49
N PRO A 157 14.85 2.02 -15.19
CA PRO A 157 14.12 2.66 -16.28
C PRO A 157 13.39 3.93 -15.81
N ARG A 158 13.32 4.94 -16.68
CA ARG A 158 12.59 6.21 -16.42
C ARG A 158 11.08 6.08 -16.64
N LYS A 159 10.59 4.91 -16.98
CA LYS A 159 9.17 4.60 -17.23
C LYS A 159 8.72 3.50 -16.29
N ASP A 160 7.44 3.50 -16.00
CA ASP A 160 6.83 2.41 -15.23
C ASP A 160 7.11 1.08 -15.92
N THR A 161 7.68 0.14 -15.17
CA THR A 161 8.20 -1.12 -15.72
C THR A 161 7.94 -2.28 -14.78
N MET A 162 7.59 -3.42 -15.36
CA MET A 162 7.48 -4.65 -14.59
C MET A 162 8.86 -5.20 -14.26
N MET A 163 9.20 -5.22 -12.98
CA MET A 163 10.44 -5.78 -12.46
C MET A 163 10.24 -7.23 -12.03
N THR A 164 11.28 -8.03 -12.12
CA THR A 164 11.32 -9.38 -11.57
C THR A 164 12.19 -9.36 -10.31
N LEU A 165 11.64 -9.84 -9.21
CA LEU A 165 12.39 -10.09 -7.97
C LEU A 165 12.68 -11.57 -7.90
N VAL A 166 13.94 -11.95 -7.83
CA VAL A 166 14.40 -13.33 -7.71
C VAL A 166 14.94 -13.50 -6.30
N ASP A 167 14.43 -14.45 -5.56
CA ASP A 167 14.90 -14.73 -4.21
C ASP A 167 16.17 -15.60 -4.21
N GLU A 168 16.63 -15.98 -3.03
CA GLU A 168 17.81 -16.83 -2.84
C GLU A 168 17.60 -18.25 -3.39
N ASN A 169 16.36 -18.72 -3.46
CA ASN A 169 15.98 -20.03 -3.98
C ASN A 169 15.83 -20.04 -5.52
N GLY A 170 15.83 -18.87 -6.14
CA GLY A 170 15.57 -18.71 -7.56
C GLY A 170 14.10 -18.54 -7.94
N ASP A 171 13.20 -18.38 -6.95
CA ASP A 171 11.78 -18.11 -7.20
C ASP A 171 11.56 -16.70 -7.72
N GLU A 172 10.78 -16.56 -8.79
CA GLU A 172 10.53 -15.28 -9.45
C GLU A 172 9.19 -14.66 -9.03
N PHE A 173 9.24 -13.37 -8.69
CA PHE A 173 8.07 -12.56 -8.34
C PHE A 173 8.03 -11.31 -9.22
N LYS A 174 6.90 -11.05 -9.86
CA LYS A 174 6.70 -9.82 -10.64
C LYS A 174 6.23 -8.69 -9.74
N SER A 175 6.88 -7.53 -9.85
CA SER A 175 6.49 -6.32 -9.13
C SER A 175 6.55 -5.10 -10.04
N LEU A 176 5.53 -4.24 -9.99
CA LEU A 176 5.46 -3.02 -10.77
C LEU A 176 6.32 -1.91 -10.13
N TYR A 177 7.34 -1.49 -10.85
CA TYR A 177 8.11 -0.30 -10.51
C TYR A 177 7.44 0.94 -11.08
N LEU A 178 7.18 1.93 -10.23
CA LEU A 178 6.62 3.22 -10.60
C LEU A 178 7.75 4.26 -10.62
N ALA A 179 8.23 4.62 -11.79
CA ALA A 179 9.38 5.51 -11.98
C ALA A 179 9.19 6.90 -11.35
N PRO A 180 8.04 7.60 -11.51
CA PRO A 180 7.82 8.91 -10.90
C PRO A 180 7.86 8.90 -9.37
N LYS A 181 7.58 7.74 -8.76
CA LYS A 181 7.52 7.56 -7.30
C LYS A 181 8.74 6.84 -6.72
N ASN A 182 9.65 6.36 -7.58
CA ASN A 182 10.84 5.59 -7.20
C ASN A 182 10.50 4.44 -6.23
N GLY A 183 9.57 3.56 -6.61
CA GLY A 183 9.19 2.49 -5.70
C GLY A 183 8.46 1.34 -6.36
N LEU A 184 8.44 0.20 -5.64
CA LEU A 184 7.72 -1.00 -6.03
C LEU A 184 6.31 -0.99 -5.42
N SER A 185 5.32 -1.40 -6.22
CA SER A 185 3.90 -1.35 -5.89
C SER A 185 3.22 -2.70 -6.14
N GLY A 186 2.47 -2.84 -7.25
CA GLY A 186 1.78 -4.09 -7.55
C GLY A 186 2.72 -5.29 -7.59
N GLY A 187 2.44 -6.34 -6.80
CA GLY A 187 3.27 -7.53 -6.69
C GLY A 187 4.21 -7.54 -5.47
N TRP A 188 4.66 -6.38 -4.98
CA TRP A 188 5.47 -6.30 -3.76
C TRP A 188 4.79 -6.96 -2.55
N ARG A 189 3.49 -6.73 -2.39
CA ARG A 189 2.71 -7.39 -1.33
C ARG A 189 2.84 -8.92 -1.39
N GLY A 190 2.77 -9.49 -2.58
CA GLY A 190 2.90 -10.93 -2.78
C GLY A 190 4.26 -11.45 -2.33
N PHE A 191 5.34 -10.76 -2.72
CA PHE A 191 6.70 -11.06 -2.28
C PHE A 191 6.85 -10.97 -0.76
N SER A 192 6.40 -9.85 -0.18
CA SER A 192 6.49 -9.60 1.27
C SER A 192 5.76 -10.66 2.11
N ILE A 193 4.56 -11.08 1.68
CA ILE A 193 3.78 -12.09 2.40
C ILE A 193 4.33 -13.50 2.20
N TYR A 194 4.79 -13.82 0.99
CA TYR A 194 5.37 -15.13 0.69
C TYR A 194 6.61 -15.40 1.55
N HIS A 195 7.45 -14.38 1.67
CA HIS A 195 8.66 -14.46 2.51
C HIS A 195 8.43 -14.11 3.97
N GLU A 196 7.20 -13.88 4.40
CA GLU A 196 6.86 -13.54 5.79
C GLU A 196 7.72 -12.37 6.34
N LEU A 197 8.02 -11.36 5.49
CA LEU A 197 8.82 -10.22 5.90
C LEU A 197 8.16 -9.47 7.05
N VAL A 198 8.95 -9.09 8.04
CA VAL A 198 8.51 -8.32 9.20
C VAL A 198 9.26 -6.99 9.30
N ASP A 199 8.75 -6.12 10.16
CA ASP A 199 9.43 -4.88 10.51
C ASP A 199 10.79 -5.19 11.15
N GLY A 200 11.82 -4.45 10.72
CA GLY A 200 13.19 -4.66 11.17
C GLY A 200 14.05 -5.58 10.31
N ASP A 201 13.47 -6.43 9.47
CA ASP A 201 14.24 -7.18 8.47
C ASP A 201 15.00 -6.23 7.54
N ALA A 202 16.11 -6.67 6.98
CA ALA A 202 16.85 -5.93 5.96
C ALA A 202 16.98 -6.76 4.69
N LEU A 203 16.80 -6.10 3.53
CA LEU A 203 16.93 -6.74 2.23
C LEU A 203 18.09 -6.12 1.45
N VAL A 204 18.88 -6.96 0.80
CA VAL A 204 19.89 -6.52 -0.19
C VAL A 204 19.31 -6.75 -1.58
N PHE A 205 19.26 -5.69 -2.36
CA PHE A 205 18.83 -5.73 -3.77
C PHE A 205 20.03 -5.62 -4.67
N GLN A 206 20.26 -6.62 -5.52
CA GLN A 206 21.31 -6.64 -6.54
C GLN A 206 20.65 -6.59 -7.91
N LEU A 207 20.95 -5.59 -8.72
CA LEU A 207 20.40 -5.44 -10.07
C LEU A 207 21.21 -6.29 -11.05
N VAL A 208 20.77 -7.52 -11.31
CA VAL A 208 21.49 -8.47 -12.20
C VAL A 208 21.14 -8.29 -13.68
N LYS A 209 19.98 -7.69 -13.98
CA LYS A 209 19.55 -7.30 -15.34
C LYS A 209 18.77 -5.97 -15.23
N PRO A 210 18.57 -5.21 -16.29
CA PRO A 210 17.90 -3.92 -16.26
C PRO A 210 16.51 -3.92 -15.60
N THR A 211 15.84 -5.09 -15.56
CA THR A 211 14.51 -5.27 -14.97
C THR A 211 14.45 -6.44 -14.00
N THR A 212 15.60 -6.92 -13.48
CA THR A 212 15.64 -8.08 -12.58
C THR A 212 16.54 -7.79 -11.38
N PHE A 213 15.95 -7.85 -10.20
CA PHE A 213 16.65 -7.83 -8.93
C PHE A 213 16.84 -9.25 -8.40
N LYS A 214 18.03 -9.59 -7.94
CA LYS A 214 18.24 -10.66 -6.98
C LYS A 214 18.12 -10.07 -5.58
N VAL A 215 17.32 -10.71 -4.71
CA VAL A 215 16.99 -10.20 -3.39
C VAL A 215 17.46 -11.18 -2.33
N TYR A 216 18.24 -10.68 -1.38
CA TYR A 216 18.71 -11.44 -0.22
C TYR A 216 18.01 -10.93 1.02
N ILE A 217 17.56 -11.84 1.89
CA ILE A 217 16.70 -11.52 3.03
C ILE A 217 17.44 -11.79 4.34
N ILE A 218 17.69 -10.74 5.09
CA ILE A 218 18.33 -10.80 6.40
C ILE A 218 17.27 -10.55 7.47
N ARG A 219 17.10 -11.53 8.36
CA ARG A 219 16.08 -11.50 9.39
C ARG A 219 16.53 -10.77 10.64
N ALA A 220 15.69 -9.85 11.13
CA ALA A 220 15.90 -9.21 12.43
C ALA A 220 15.87 -10.21 13.60
N SER A 221 15.09 -11.30 13.45
CA SER A 221 15.00 -12.38 14.45
C SER A 221 16.33 -13.12 14.69
N GLY A 222 17.28 -13.04 13.76
CA GLY A 222 18.63 -13.59 13.95
C GLY A 222 19.38 -12.99 15.14
N TYR A 223 19.02 -11.77 15.56
CA TYR A 223 19.56 -11.14 16.77
C TYR A 223 19.31 -11.96 18.05
N ASN A 224 18.13 -12.60 18.14
CA ASN A 224 17.75 -13.39 19.32
C ASN A 224 18.36 -14.79 19.34
N GLN A 225 19.16 -15.17 18.34
CA GLN A 225 19.81 -16.48 18.23
C GLN A 225 21.32 -16.44 18.59
N ILE A 226 21.83 -15.27 18.97
CA ILE A 226 23.19 -15.03 19.44
C ILE A 226 23.18 -14.97 20.97
#